data_700df99e6e71c2b2849e00e9631bb371
#
_entry.id   700df99e6e71c2b2849e00e9631bb371
#
_cell.length_a   1.000
_cell.length_b   1.000
_cell.length_c   1.000
_cell.angle_alpha   90.00
_cell.angle_beta   90.00
_cell.angle_gamma   90.00
#
_symmetry.space_group_name_H-M   'P 1'
#
loop_
_entity.id
_entity.type
_entity.pdbx_description
1 polymer ?
#
loop_
_entity_poly.entity_id
_entity_poly.type
_entity_poly.pdbx_seq_one_letter_code
_entity_poly.pdbx_strand_id
1 'polypeptide(L)'
;MHGEANKLNTEKLELIYNMRSICEALMHDGEEAAAALFTERVKEAAALSHGLFASEDGAIMLDSLNHALYDHYQFCIRASFAECCHKNRASIRSGVFRSREDVAAAGIGILRSYRRAYAAFQSECDHLERARNQIREHISDKLTLESVSAAINISPSYLSRTFSAAAGMTFCDYVRDERMALACRLLRSSRISIDEVSERCGFSTPNYFSTVFKKCIGQAPAAYRAQASAQIRRGAIGLCEAPKAEE
;
A
#
# COMPACT_ATOMS: atom_id res chain seq x y z
N MET A 1 -12.13 50.58 4.11
CA MET A 1 -10.67 50.30 4.06
C MET A 1 -10.22 49.14 4.96
N HIS A 2 -10.57 49.05 6.26
CA HIS A 2 -10.17 47.90 7.10
C HIS A 2 -10.80 46.56 6.68
N GLY A 3 -12.05 46.55 6.20
CA GLY A 3 -12.74 45.33 5.75
C GLY A 3 -12.20 44.72 4.45
N GLU A 4 -11.80 45.57 3.51
CA GLU A 4 -11.26 45.12 2.21
C GLU A 4 -9.84 44.56 2.34
N ALA A 5 -8.99 45.20 3.19
CA ALA A 5 -7.65 44.70 3.47
C ALA A 5 -7.69 43.34 4.17
N ASN A 6 -8.65 43.11 5.07
CA ASN A 6 -8.82 41.84 5.78
C ASN A 6 -9.34 40.75 4.84
N LYS A 7 -10.25 41.08 3.92
CA LYS A 7 -10.75 40.15 2.90
C LYS A 7 -9.65 39.74 1.93
N LEU A 8 -8.85 40.68 1.43
CA LEU A 8 -7.72 40.42 0.53
C LEU A 8 -6.67 39.51 1.17
N ASN A 9 -6.39 39.70 2.48
CA ASN A 9 -5.46 38.85 3.22
C ASN A 9 -6.01 37.41 3.40
N THR A 10 -7.31 37.27 3.63
CA THR A 10 -7.96 35.96 3.74
C THR A 10 -7.93 35.19 2.41
N GLU A 11 -8.23 35.85 1.29
CA GLU A 11 -8.17 35.27 -0.04
C GLU A 11 -6.75 34.81 -0.39
N LYS A 12 -5.74 35.62 -0.09
CA LYS A 12 -4.33 35.25 -0.27
C LYS A 12 -3.94 34.02 0.54
N LEU A 13 -4.32 33.95 1.83
CA LEU A 13 -4.03 32.81 2.68
C LEU A 13 -4.69 31.53 2.17
N GLU A 14 -5.92 31.60 1.66
CA GLU A 14 -6.60 30.46 1.07
C GLU A 14 -5.85 29.93 -0.17
N LEU A 15 -5.35 30.81 -1.04
CA LEU A 15 -4.53 30.41 -2.18
C LEU A 15 -3.22 29.75 -1.79
N ILE A 16 -2.59 30.16 -0.69
CA ILE A 16 -1.32 29.63 -0.22
C ILE A 16 -1.49 28.28 0.49
N TYR A 17 -2.56 28.10 1.26
CA TYR A 17 -2.70 26.94 2.14
C TYR A 17 -3.67 25.86 1.64
N ASN A 18 -4.69 26.21 0.86
CA ASN A 18 -5.67 25.22 0.37
C ASN A 18 -5.20 24.53 -0.92
N MET A 19 -4.51 23.42 -0.81
CA MET A 19 -3.98 22.66 -1.95
C MET A 19 -4.85 21.47 -2.37
N ARG A 20 -6.05 21.33 -1.79
CA ARG A 20 -6.90 20.13 -1.98
C ARG A 20 -7.23 19.85 -3.44
N SER A 21 -7.66 20.84 -4.20
CA SER A 21 -8.01 20.66 -5.62
C SER A 21 -6.83 20.20 -6.49
N ILE A 22 -5.61 20.63 -6.12
CA ILE A 22 -4.38 20.24 -6.82
C ILE A 22 -4.03 18.79 -6.49
N CYS A 23 -4.20 18.38 -5.22
CA CYS A 23 -3.99 16.98 -4.82
C CYS A 23 -4.98 16.04 -5.51
N GLU A 24 -6.26 16.41 -5.58
CA GLU A 24 -7.30 15.65 -6.28
C GLU A 24 -7.00 15.57 -7.79
N ALA A 25 -6.62 16.67 -8.43
CA ALA A 25 -6.25 16.67 -9.84
C ALA A 25 -5.03 15.78 -10.13
N LEU A 26 -4.02 15.78 -9.26
CA LEU A 26 -2.84 14.91 -9.42
C LEU A 26 -3.21 13.43 -9.39
N MET A 27 -4.18 13.06 -8.56
CA MET A 27 -4.63 11.68 -8.40
C MET A 27 -5.52 11.20 -9.55
N HIS A 28 -6.44 12.05 -10.02
CA HIS A 28 -7.50 11.65 -10.95
C HIS A 28 -7.25 12.11 -12.38
N ASP A 29 -6.74 13.34 -12.57
CA ASP A 29 -6.62 13.98 -13.88
C ASP A 29 -5.17 14.00 -14.41
N GLY A 30 -4.18 13.72 -13.52
CA GLY A 30 -2.79 13.59 -13.89
C GLY A 30 -1.92 14.82 -13.60
N GLU A 31 -0.62 14.69 -13.97
CA GLU A 31 0.41 15.72 -13.68
C GLU A 31 0.13 17.05 -14.37
N GLU A 32 -0.32 17.02 -15.62
CA GLU A 32 -0.54 18.24 -16.41
C GLU A 32 -1.68 19.10 -15.86
N ALA A 33 -2.80 18.47 -15.46
CA ALA A 33 -3.94 19.16 -14.86
C ALA A 33 -3.56 19.78 -13.51
N ALA A 34 -2.88 19.05 -12.66
CA ALA A 34 -2.40 19.55 -11.37
C ALA A 34 -1.39 20.69 -11.52
N ALA A 35 -0.47 20.58 -12.50
CA ALA A 35 0.52 21.61 -12.80
C ALA A 35 -0.15 22.91 -13.32
N ALA A 36 -1.16 22.80 -14.16
CA ALA A 36 -1.94 23.94 -14.65
C ALA A 36 -2.65 24.66 -13.49
N LEU A 37 -3.34 23.91 -12.62
CA LEU A 37 -4.03 24.46 -11.44
C LEU A 37 -3.05 25.14 -10.48
N PHE A 38 -1.90 24.51 -10.22
CA PHE A 38 -0.89 25.10 -9.33
C PHE A 38 -0.30 26.38 -9.94
N THR A 39 0.01 26.37 -11.24
CA THR A 39 0.56 27.55 -11.94
C THR A 39 -0.41 28.72 -11.91
N GLU A 40 -1.70 28.48 -12.12
CA GLU A 40 -2.72 29.54 -12.06
C GLU A 40 -2.84 30.08 -10.63
N ARG A 41 -2.84 29.22 -9.63
CA ARG A 41 -2.86 29.62 -8.21
C ARG A 41 -1.65 30.47 -7.81
N VAL A 42 -0.45 30.13 -8.33
CA VAL A 42 0.76 30.95 -8.12
C VAL A 42 0.58 32.35 -8.73
N LYS A 43 -0.01 32.46 -9.92
CA LYS A 43 -0.28 33.76 -10.55
C LYS A 43 -1.27 34.61 -9.73
N GLU A 44 -2.36 34.00 -9.28
CA GLU A 44 -3.36 34.67 -8.45
C GLU A 44 -2.76 35.15 -7.12
N ALA A 45 -2.02 34.29 -6.42
CA ALA A 45 -1.36 34.64 -5.16
C ALA A 45 -0.30 35.75 -5.35
N ALA A 46 0.46 35.72 -6.45
CA ALA A 46 1.42 36.76 -6.79
C ALA A 46 0.75 38.12 -7.09
N ALA A 47 -0.42 38.12 -7.73
CA ALA A 47 -1.19 39.35 -7.98
C ALA A 47 -1.65 40.01 -6.69
N LEU A 48 -2.00 39.23 -5.64
CA LEU A 48 -2.43 39.73 -4.34
C LEU A 48 -1.25 40.17 -3.44
N SER A 49 -0.01 39.80 -3.76
CA SER A 49 1.18 40.02 -2.93
C SER A 49 1.96 41.30 -3.25
N HIS A 50 1.47 42.15 -4.17
CA HIS A 50 2.08 43.46 -4.51
C HIS A 50 3.60 43.40 -4.78
N GLY A 51 4.09 42.35 -5.44
CA GLY A 51 5.50 42.20 -5.87
C GLY A 51 6.43 41.52 -4.83
N LEU A 52 5.97 41.19 -3.64
CA LEU A 52 6.75 40.54 -2.58
C LEU A 52 6.59 39.00 -2.56
N PHE A 53 5.84 38.42 -3.49
CA PHE A 53 5.44 37.00 -3.48
C PHE A 53 6.62 36.01 -3.55
N ALA A 54 7.73 36.40 -4.18
CA ALA A 54 8.77 35.41 -4.52
C ALA A 54 9.64 34.93 -3.34
N SER A 55 9.75 35.68 -2.23
CA SER A 55 10.71 35.34 -1.17
C SER A 55 10.16 34.51 -0.02
N GLU A 56 9.02 34.88 0.55
CA GLU A 56 8.42 34.18 1.70
C GLU A 56 7.16 33.41 1.33
N ASP A 57 6.21 34.07 0.67
CA ASP A 57 4.95 33.46 0.29
C ASP A 57 5.10 32.25 -0.66
N GLY A 58 6.08 32.33 -1.59
CA GLY A 58 6.39 31.24 -2.50
C GLY A 58 6.92 30.00 -1.79
N ALA A 59 7.83 30.18 -0.84
CA ALA A 59 8.36 29.05 -0.05
C ALA A 59 7.29 28.42 0.85
N ILE A 60 6.44 29.24 1.47
CA ILE A 60 5.30 28.77 2.28
C ILE A 60 4.30 27.99 1.41
N MET A 61 4.00 28.50 0.21
CA MET A 61 3.11 27.84 -0.75
C MET A 61 3.64 26.48 -1.21
N LEU A 62 4.94 26.37 -1.46
CA LEU A 62 5.59 25.10 -1.82
C LEU A 62 5.59 24.10 -0.65
N ASP A 63 5.83 24.56 0.58
CA ASP A 63 5.80 23.70 1.77
C ASP A 63 4.36 23.23 2.04
N SER A 64 3.37 24.09 1.86
CA SER A 64 1.93 23.75 1.94
C SER A 64 1.54 22.68 0.90
N LEU A 65 1.98 22.84 -0.35
CA LEU A 65 1.76 21.84 -1.41
C LEU A 65 2.40 20.49 -1.04
N ASN A 66 3.65 20.53 -0.57
CA ASN A 66 4.38 19.30 -0.21
C ASN A 66 3.70 18.55 0.95
N HIS A 67 3.24 19.25 1.99
CA HIS A 67 2.51 18.64 3.10
C HIS A 67 1.13 18.13 2.67
N ALA A 68 0.37 18.93 1.94
CA ALA A 68 -0.95 18.53 1.47
C ALA A 68 -0.90 17.25 0.62
N LEU A 69 0.10 17.13 -0.26
CA LEU A 69 0.32 15.91 -1.04
C LEU A 69 0.70 14.73 -0.14
N TYR A 70 1.62 14.93 0.81
CA TYR A 70 2.00 13.88 1.76
C TYR A 70 0.78 13.35 2.53
N ASP A 71 0.00 14.23 3.13
CA ASP A 71 -1.18 13.88 3.92
C ASP A 71 -2.25 13.19 3.04
N HIS A 72 -2.48 13.73 1.83
CA HIS A 72 -3.45 13.17 0.90
C HIS A 72 -3.09 11.74 0.49
N TYR A 73 -1.85 11.49 0.08
CA TYR A 73 -1.39 10.16 -0.29
C TYR A 73 -1.39 9.19 0.90
N GLN A 74 -0.96 9.64 2.08
CA GLN A 74 -0.96 8.81 3.29
C GLN A 74 -2.38 8.43 3.71
N PHE A 75 -3.33 9.35 3.65
CA PHE A 75 -4.72 9.09 4.01
C PHE A 75 -5.45 8.23 2.99
N CYS A 76 -5.34 8.54 1.70
CA CYS A 76 -6.09 7.85 0.64
C CYS A 76 -5.52 6.47 0.31
N ILE A 77 -4.20 6.31 0.32
CA ILE A 77 -3.50 5.10 -0.18
C ILE A 77 -2.93 4.26 0.98
N ARG A 78 -2.84 4.84 2.19
CA ARG A 78 -2.22 4.22 3.38
C ARG A 78 -0.76 3.80 3.15
N ALA A 79 -0.06 4.53 2.27
CA ALA A 79 1.35 4.34 1.99
C ALA A 79 2.16 5.55 2.45
N SER A 80 3.35 5.31 3.00
CA SER A 80 4.21 6.39 3.47
C SER A 80 5.05 6.95 2.33
N PHE A 81 4.87 8.23 2.04
CA PHE A 81 5.69 9.02 1.11
C PHE A 81 6.65 9.96 1.86
N ALA A 82 7.04 9.59 3.10
CA ALA A 82 7.88 10.41 3.96
C ALA A 82 9.22 10.80 3.32
N GLU A 83 9.88 9.86 2.62
CA GLU A 83 11.15 10.14 1.93
C GLU A 83 10.98 11.19 0.83
N CYS A 84 9.90 11.10 0.05
CA CYS A 84 9.55 12.10 -0.98
C CYS A 84 9.31 13.46 -0.34
N CYS A 85 8.51 13.52 0.73
CA CYS A 85 8.22 14.74 1.48
C CYS A 85 9.50 15.37 2.05
N HIS A 86 10.39 14.60 2.66
CA HIS A 86 11.65 15.10 3.22
C HIS A 86 12.61 15.64 2.15
N LYS A 87 12.76 14.96 1.01
CA LYS A 87 13.58 15.43 -0.11
C LYS A 87 13.07 16.75 -0.66
N ASN A 88 11.76 16.87 -0.87
CA ASN A 88 11.15 18.11 -1.34
C ASN A 88 11.34 19.26 -0.33
N ARG A 89 11.13 19.00 0.97
CA ARG A 89 11.35 20.01 2.03
C ARG A 89 12.81 20.48 2.06
N ALA A 90 13.77 19.60 1.91
CA ALA A 90 15.19 19.98 1.83
C ALA A 90 15.46 20.88 0.61
N SER A 91 14.87 20.55 -0.54
CA SER A 91 14.98 21.34 -1.76
C SER A 91 14.32 22.73 -1.62
N ILE A 92 13.13 22.81 -0.99
CA ILE A 92 12.45 24.09 -0.72
C ILE A 92 13.32 25.00 0.17
N ARG A 93 13.89 24.44 1.25
CA ARG A 93 14.72 25.21 2.21
C ARG A 93 16.02 25.74 1.63
N SER A 94 16.62 25.02 0.69
CA SER A 94 17.84 25.44 0.00
C SER A 94 17.58 26.25 -1.27
N GLY A 95 16.31 26.31 -1.72
CA GLY A 95 15.92 26.98 -2.95
C GLY A 95 15.93 28.51 -2.80
N VAL A 96 16.24 29.20 -3.89
CA VAL A 96 16.13 30.65 -4.00
C VAL A 96 15.07 30.93 -5.06
N PHE A 97 13.92 31.40 -4.64
CA PHE A 97 12.79 31.72 -5.52
C PHE A 97 12.77 33.25 -5.77
N ARG A 98 13.12 33.68 -6.96
CA ARG A 98 13.22 35.10 -7.32
C ARG A 98 12.01 35.61 -8.09
N SER A 99 11.22 34.69 -8.65
CA SER A 99 10.07 34.99 -9.46
C SER A 99 8.92 33.99 -9.19
N ARG A 100 7.71 34.35 -9.59
CA ARG A 100 6.56 33.42 -9.56
C ARG A 100 6.79 32.21 -10.48
N GLU A 101 7.57 32.38 -11.55
CA GLU A 101 7.94 31.32 -12.47
C GLU A 101 8.86 30.29 -11.78
N ASP A 102 9.77 30.74 -10.91
CA ASP A 102 10.59 29.86 -10.09
C ASP A 102 9.73 29.03 -9.13
N VAL A 103 8.76 29.66 -8.47
CA VAL A 103 7.81 28.98 -7.58
C VAL A 103 6.96 27.97 -8.34
N ALA A 104 6.42 28.34 -9.50
CA ALA A 104 5.64 27.44 -10.34
C ALA A 104 6.48 26.23 -10.80
N ALA A 105 7.69 26.46 -11.26
CA ALA A 105 8.59 25.38 -11.68
C ALA A 105 8.96 24.44 -10.54
N ALA A 106 9.24 24.98 -9.35
CA ALA A 106 9.51 24.18 -8.15
C ALA A 106 8.29 23.34 -7.73
N GLY A 107 7.08 23.93 -7.75
CA GLY A 107 5.84 23.21 -7.45
C GLY A 107 5.57 22.09 -8.43
N ILE A 108 5.77 22.29 -9.73
CA ILE A 108 5.68 21.24 -10.75
C ILE A 108 6.70 20.12 -10.46
N GLY A 109 7.91 20.46 -10.01
CA GLY A 109 8.91 19.50 -9.56
C GLY A 109 8.42 18.65 -8.39
N ILE A 110 7.73 19.24 -7.41
CA ILE A 110 7.11 18.54 -6.28
C ILE A 110 6.01 17.60 -6.78
N LEU A 111 5.07 18.06 -7.61
CA LEU A 111 4.00 17.25 -8.19
C LEU A 111 4.58 16.01 -8.91
N ARG A 112 5.59 16.24 -9.75
CA ARG A 112 6.30 15.18 -10.48
C ARG A 112 6.98 14.18 -9.56
N SER A 113 7.57 14.63 -8.46
CA SER A 113 8.23 13.75 -7.49
C SER A 113 7.24 12.81 -6.81
N TYR A 114 6.06 13.30 -6.41
CA TYR A 114 5.00 12.47 -5.85
C TYR A 114 4.38 11.52 -6.88
N ARG A 115 4.18 11.98 -8.12
CA ARG A 115 3.69 11.12 -9.20
C ARG A 115 4.61 9.94 -9.49
N ARG A 116 5.93 10.20 -9.51
CA ARG A 116 6.96 9.14 -9.68
C ARG A 116 6.98 8.18 -8.49
N ALA A 117 6.93 8.71 -7.28
CA ALA A 117 6.90 7.87 -6.07
C ALA A 117 5.64 6.99 -6.04
N TYR A 118 4.49 7.53 -6.44
CA TYR A 118 3.25 6.76 -6.53
C TYR A 118 3.29 5.67 -7.62
N ALA A 119 3.80 5.98 -8.80
CA ALA A 119 3.96 4.99 -9.86
C ALA A 119 4.89 3.84 -9.46
N ALA A 120 5.98 4.15 -8.74
CA ALA A 120 6.87 3.14 -8.19
C ALA A 120 6.15 2.25 -7.16
N PHE A 121 5.39 2.85 -6.24
CA PHE A 121 4.58 2.14 -5.25
C PHE A 121 3.54 1.21 -5.91
N GLN A 122 2.81 1.70 -6.91
CA GLN A 122 1.85 0.87 -7.67
C GLN A 122 2.56 -0.32 -8.33
N SER A 123 3.70 -0.10 -8.97
CA SER A 123 4.48 -1.18 -9.59
C SER A 123 4.93 -2.23 -8.58
N GLU A 124 5.32 -1.82 -7.37
CA GLU A 124 5.68 -2.75 -6.28
C GLU A 124 4.48 -3.57 -5.82
N CYS A 125 3.31 -2.95 -5.67
CA CYS A 125 2.06 -3.64 -5.32
C CYS A 125 1.66 -4.65 -6.39
N ASP A 126 1.73 -4.29 -7.67
CA ASP A 126 1.42 -5.18 -8.80
C ASP A 126 2.37 -6.37 -8.86
N HIS A 127 3.66 -6.16 -8.67
CA HIS A 127 4.65 -7.23 -8.61
C HIS A 127 4.42 -8.18 -7.43
N LEU A 128 4.09 -7.64 -6.26
CA LEU A 128 3.80 -8.46 -5.09
C LEU A 128 2.54 -9.32 -5.30
N GLU A 129 1.48 -8.75 -5.88
CA GLU A 129 0.25 -9.49 -6.15
C GLU A 129 0.46 -10.59 -7.21
N ARG A 130 1.21 -10.29 -8.28
CA ARG A 130 1.61 -11.29 -9.27
C ARG A 130 2.43 -12.41 -8.64
N ALA A 131 3.36 -12.09 -7.74
CA ALA A 131 4.14 -13.10 -7.02
C ALA A 131 3.26 -13.96 -6.11
N ARG A 132 2.31 -13.36 -5.38
CA ARG A 132 1.35 -14.09 -4.54
C ARG A 132 0.49 -15.05 -5.35
N ASN A 133 0.00 -14.62 -6.50
CA ASN A 133 -0.79 -15.47 -7.39
C ASN A 133 0.05 -16.63 -7.92
N GLN A 134 1.27 -16.36 -8.40
CA GLN A 134 2.20 -17.40 -8.85
C GLN A 134 2.51 -18.43 -7.75
N ILE A 135 2.68 -17.99 -6.49
CA ILE A 135 2.89 -18.89 -5.35
C ILE A 135 1.65 -19.76 -5.10
N ARG A 136 0.45 -19.18 -5.12
CA ARG A 136 -0.80 -19.92 -4.88
C ARG A 136 -1.11 -20.94 -5.96
N GLU A 137 -0.88 -20.60 -7.22
CA GLU A 137 -1.09 -21.49 -8.38
C GLU A 137 -0.13 -22.68 -8.37
N HIS A 138 1.10 -22.49 -7.89
CA HIS A 138 2.16 -23.50 -7.88
C HIS A 138 2.56 -23.94 -6.48
N ILE A 139 1.62 -23.91 -5.53
CA ILE A 139 1.92 -24.12 -4.09
C ILE A 139 2.47 -25.52 -3.78
N SER A 140 2.11 -26.52 -4.60
CA SER A 140 2.61 -27.90 -4.50
C SER A 140 4.03 -28.07 -5.07
N ASP A 141 4.51 -27.13 -5.86
CA ASP A 141 5.78 -27.23 -6.54
C ASP A 141 6.95 -26.79 -5.64
N LYS A 142 8.20 -27.05 -6.11
CA LYS A 142 9.38 -26.50 -5.47
C LYS A 142 9.49 -25.01 -5.76
N LEU A 143 8.92 -24.19 -4.89
CA LEU A 143 8.98 -22.74 -5.00
C LEU A 143 10.30 -22.20 -4.42
N THR A 144 11.03 -21.44 -5.24
CA THR A 144 12.21 -20.66 -4.82
C THR A 144 12.03 -19.20 -5.21
N LEU A 145 12.80 -18.33 -4.59
CA LEU A 145 12.79 -16.91 -4.92
C LEU A 145 13.12 -16.69 -6.41
N GLU A 146 14.07 -17.48 -6.94
CA GLU A 146 14.50 -17.46 -8.35
C GLU A 146 13.37 -17.90 -9.28
N SER A 147 12.68 -19.01 -8.97
CA SER A 147 11.61 -19.53 -9.84
C SER A 147 10.43 -18.57 -9.94
N VAL A 148 10.02 -17.98 -8.82
CA VAL A 148 8.88 -17.04 -8.79
C VAL A 148 9.27 -15.70 -9.44
N SER A 149 10.46 -15.18 -9.16
CA SER A 149 10.91 -13.93 -9.77
C SER A 149 11.07 -14.03 -11.29
N ALA A 150 11.59 -15.16 -11.79
CA ALA A 150 11.67 -15.43 -13.22
C ALA A 150 10.28 -15.49 -13.88
N ALA A 151 9.31 -16.14 -13.24
CA ALA A 151 7.94 -16.25 -13.76
C ALA A 151 7.24 -14.89 -13.91
N ILE A 152 7.57 -13.91 -13.09
CA ILE A 152 6.98 -12.57 -13.16
C ILE A 152 7.91 -11.51 -13.76
N ASN A 153 9.06 -11.92 -14.32
CA ASN A 153 10.05 -11.08 -15.01
C ASN A 153 10.67 -9.96 -14.14
N ILE A 154 11.07 -10.29 -12.90
CA ILE A 154 11.81 -9.38 -12.02
C ILE A 154 13.05 -10.08 -11.45
N SER A 155 13.96 -9.31 -10.84
CA SER A 155 15.13 -9.91 -10.20
C SER A 155 14.78 -10.54 -8.83
N PRO A 156 15.47 -11.63 -8.41
CA PRO A 156 15.27 -12.24 -7.09
C PRO A 156 15.52 -11.25 -5.94
N SER A 157 16.54 -10.42 -6.06
CA SER A 157 16.86 -9.38 -5.05
C SER A 157 15.75 -8.34 -4.91
N TYR A 158 15.13 -7.95 -6.03
CA TYR A 158 13.99 -7.03 -6.02
C TYR A 158 12.78 -7.69 -5.34
N LEU A 159 12.43 -8.94 -5.72
CA LEU A 159 11.33 -9.68 -5.11
C LEU A 159 11.51 -9.85 -3.60
N SER A 160 12.72 -10.23 -3.14
CA SER A 160 13.04 -10.39 -1.72
C SER A 160 12.80 -9.10 -0.94
N ARG A 161 13.27 -7.96 -1.49
CA ARG A 161 13.08 -6.65 -0.86
C ARG A 161 11.62 -6.23 -0.80
N THR A 162 10.88 -6.45 -1.89
CA THR A 162 9.44 -6.14 -1.97
C THR A 162 8.63 -6.96 -0.97
N PHE A 163 8.92 -8.26 -0.80
CA PHE A 163 8.28 -9.06 0.24
C PHE A 163 8.56 -8.52 1.65
N SER A 164 9.81 -8.20 1.96
CA SER A 164 10.18 -7.66 3.28
C SER A 164 9.54 -6.30 3.55
N ALA A 165 9.54 -5.41 2.56
CA ALA A 165 9.03 -4.04 2.72
C ALA A 165 7.50 -3.96 2.73
N ALA A 166 6.82 -4.64 1.79
CA ALA A 166 5.39 -4.51 1.60
C ALA A 166 4.56 -5.58 2.34
N ALA A 167 5.10 -6.79 2.53
CA ALA A 167 4.42 -7.87 3.24
C ALA A 167 4.85 -8.01 4.71
N GLY A 168 5.92 -7.33 5.13
CA GLY A 168 6.45 -7.41 6.51
C GLY A 168 7.02 -8.77 6.89
N MET A 169 7.28 -9.66 5.91
CA MET A 169 7.77 -11.02 6.13
C MET A 169 8.69 -11.45 4.99
N THR A 170 9.44 -12.55 5.20
CA THR A 170 10.28 -13.10 4.14
C THR A 170 9.45 -13.89 3.11
N PHE A 171 9.98 -14.05 1.90
CA PHE A 171 9.39 -14.92 0.88
C PHE A 171 9.15 -16.35 1.41
N CYS A 172 10.13 -16.92 2.11
CA CYS A 172 10.03 -18.28 2.65
C CYS A 172 8.94 -18.40 3.72
N ASP A 173 8.78 -17.39 4.56
CA ASP A 173 7.71 -17.35 5.56
C ASP A 173 6.34 -17.26 4.88
N TYR A 174 6.19 -16.44 3.85
CA TYR A 174 4.95 -16.33 3.09
C TYR A 174 4.56 -17.65 2.43
N VAL A 175 5.49 -18.31 1.74
CA VAL A 175 5.24 -19.63 1.12
C VAL A 175 4.84 -20.67 2.18
N ARG A 176 5.53 -20.69 3.31
CA ARG A 176 5.19 -21.59 4.42
C ARG A 176 3.77 -21.33 4.94
N ASP A 177 3.41 -20.08 5.15
CA ASP A 177 2.10 -19.70 5.70
C ASP A 177 0.95 -20.01 4.72
N GLU A 178 1.14 -19.80 3.41
CA GLU A 178 0.17 -20.22 2.37
C GLU A 178 0.02 -21.75 2.33
N ARG A 179 1.12 -22.53 2.47
CA ARG A 179 1.08 -23.97 2.58
C ARG A 179 0.32 -24.44 3.82
N MET A 180 0.53 -23.80 4.95
CA MET A 180 -0.20 -24.09 6.20
C MET A 180 -1.68 -23.76 6.07
N ALA A 181 -2.03 -22.65 5.44
CA ALA A 181 -3.42 -22.28 5.17
C ALA A 181 -4.12 -23.33 4.26
N LEU A 182 -3.43 -23.79 3.23
CA LEU A 182 -3.94 -24.87 2.37
C LEU A 182 -4.12 -26.17 3.15
N ALA A 183 -3.12 -26.57 3.96
CA ALA A 183 -3.19 -27.77 4.79
C ALA A 183 -4.40 -27.73 5.76
N CYS A 184 -4.61 -26.61 6.43
CA CYS A 184 -5.77 -26.42 7.31
C CYS A 184 -7.10 -26.56 6.55
N ARG A 185 -7.22 -26.03 5.33
CA ARG A 185 -8.41 -26.21 4.49
C ARG A 185 -8.63 -27.68 4.12
N LEU A 186 -7.60 -28.36 3.62
CA LEU A 186 -7.69 -29.76 3.22
C LEU A 186 -8.03 -30.67 4.41
N LEU A 187 -7.42 -30.47 5.57
CA LEU A 187 -7.69 -31.25 6.78
C LEU A 187 -9.13 -31.08 7.28
N ARG A 188 -9.76 -29.93 7.07
CA ARG A 188 -11.15 -29.67 7.45
C ARG A 188 -12.18 -30.17 6.45
N SER A 189 -11.90 -30.04 5.16
CA SER A 189 -12.89 -30.24 4.09
C SER A 189 -12.78 -31.60 3.40
N SER A 190 -11.70 -32.37 3.63
CA SER A 190 -11.46 -33.63 2.91
C SER A 190 -11.06 -34.77 3.85
N ARG A 191 -11.22 -36.01 3.36
CA ARG A 191 -10.79 -37.24 4.03
C ARG A 191 -9.50 -37.84 3.46
N ILE A 192 -8.79 -37.09 2.61
CA ILE A 192 -7.51 -37.57 2.05
C ILE A 192 -6.50 -37.86 3.15
N SER A 193 -5.52 -38.72 2.88
CA SER A 193 -4.50 -39.09 3.85
C SER A 193 -3.64 -37.88 4.28
N ILE A 194 -2.95 -37.98 5.40
CA ILE A 194 -2.01 -36.93 5.83
C ILE A 194 -0.85 -36.83 4.82
N ASP A 195 -0.45 -37.95 4.24
CA ASP A 195 0.61 -38.00 3.23
C ASP A 195 0.20 -37.26 1.96
N GLU A 196 -1.05 -37.45 1.50
CA GLU A 196 -1.60 -36.72 0.35
C GLU A 196 -1.76 -35.21 0.67
N VAL A 197 -2.16 -34.84 1.88
CA VAL A 197 -2.16 -33.41 2.28
C VAL A 197 -0.77 -32.82 2.22
N SER A 198 0.25 -33.56 2.72
CA SER A 198 1.66 -33.15 2.67
C SER A 198 2.13 -32.88 1.25
N GLU A 199 1.84 -33.79 0.33
CA GLU A 199 2.19 -33.69 -1.08
C GLU A 199 1.51 -32.49 -1.76
N ARG A 200 0.18 -32.35 -1.60
CA ARG A 200 -0.58 -31.22 -2.16
C ARG A 200 -0.14 -29.86 -1.62
N CYS A 201 0.42 -29.84 -0.42
CA CYS A 201 1.00 -28.65 0.19
C CYS A 201 2.47 -28.43 -0.20
N GLY A 202 3.05 -29.25 -1.08
CA GLY A 202 4.41 -29.09 -1.60
C GLY A 202 5.52 -29.43 -0.59
N PHE A 203 5.25 -30.35 0.35
CA PHE A 203 6.27 -30.86 1.27
C PHE A 203 6.89 -32.14 0.73
N SER A 204 8.21 -32.25 0.83
CA SER A 204 8.96 -33.40 0.34
C SER A 204 8.71 -34.69 1.13
N THR A 205 8.32 -34.58 2.41
CA THR A 205 8.03 -35.75 3.25
C THR A 205 6.91 -35.43 4.26
N PRO A 206 6.02 -36.42 4.56
CA PRO A 206 4.96 -36.28 5.56
C PRO A 206 5.47 -35.98 6.96
N ASN A 207 6.65 -36.52 7.32
CA ASN A 207 7.26 -36.28 8.64
C ASN A 207 7.69 -34.81 8.80
N TYR A 208 8.32 -34.25 7.77
CA TYR A 208 8.70 -32.83 7.78
C TYR A 208 7.47 -31.92 7.79
N PHE A 209 6.47 -32.23 6.98
CA PHE A 209 5.17 -31.56 7.02
C PHE A 209 4.56 -31.56 8.43
N SER A 210 4.46 -32.73 9.07
CA SER A 210 3.86 -32.85 10.39
C SER A 210 4.60 -32.03 11.46
N THR A 211 5.93 -31.97 11.36
CA THR A 211 6.77 -31.16 12.25
C THR A 211 6.51 -29.67 12.07
N VAL A 212 6.52 -29.20 10.81
CA VAL A 212 6.26 -27.79 10.48
C VAL A 212 4.83 -27.40 10.85
N PHE A 213 3.86 -28.25 10.51
CA PHE A 213 2.46 -27.99 10.85
C PHE A 213 2.23 -27.86 12.35
N LYS A 214 2.81 -28.78 13.16
CA LYS A 214 2.73 -28.71 14.63
C LYS A 214 3.39 -27.44 15.17
N LYS A 215 4.52 -27.01 14.58
CA LYS A 215 5.20 -25.78 14.98
C LYS A 215 4.37 -24.52 14.67
N CYS A 216 3.71 -24.48 13.52
CA CYS A 216 2.93 -23.29 13.08
C CYS A 216 1.54 -23.24 13.70
N ILE A 217 0.86 -24.40 13.81
CA ILE A 217 -0.56 -24.48 14.23
C ILE A 217 -0.72 -24.88 15.69
N GLY A 218 0.36 -25.35 16.34
CA GLY A 218 0.37 -25.76 17.75
C GLY A 218 -0.05 -27.22 18.02
N GLN A 219 -0.55 -27.95 17.01
CA GLN A 219 -1.00 -29.34 17.12
C GLN A 219 -0.69 -30.17 15.88
N ALA A 220 -0.64 -31.50 16.03
CA ALA A 220 -0.38 -32.40 14.92
C ALA A 220 -1.54 -32.39 13.89
N PRO A 221 -1.27 -32.64 12.58
CA PRO A 221 -2.30 -32.64 11.51
C PRO A 221 -3.49 -33.57 11.81
N ALA A 222 -3.24 -34.77 12.34
CA ALA A 222 -4.30 -35.71 12.69
C ALA A 222 -5.20 -35.22 13.84
N ALA A 223 -4.61 -34.59 14.86
CA ALA A 223 -5.35 -34.00 15.96
C ALA A 223 -6.22 -32.81 15.49
N TYR A 224 -5.65 -31.94 14.63
CA TYR A 224 -6.39 -30.83 14.00
C TYR A 224 -7.59 -31.31 13.21
N ARG A 225 -7.43 -32.38 12.40
CA ARG A 225 -8.55 -33.01 11.65
C ARG A 225 -9.64 -33.54 12.57
N ALA A 226 -9.25 -34.27 13.63
CA ALA A 226 -10.19 -34.83 14.58
C ALA A 226 -11.03 -33.74 15.27
N GLN A 227 -10.38 -32.66 15.70
CA GLN A 227 -11.03 -31.51 16.31
C GLN A 227 -11.99 -30.80 15.34
N ALA A 228 -11.58 -30.55 14.10
CA ALA A 228 -12.43 -29.93 13.08
C ALA A 228 -13.68 -30.81 12.77
N SER A 229 -13.50 -32.13 12.66
CA SER A 229 -14.61 -33.08 12.45
C SER A 229 -15.59 -33.11 13.62
N ALA A 230 -15.09 -33.00 14.85
CA ALA A 230 -15.94 -32.94 16.04
C ALA A 230 -16.75 -31.63 16.11
N GLN A 231 -16.17 -30.51 15.71
CA GLN A 231 -16.85 -29.21 15.64
C GLN A 231 -17.99 -29.22 14.61
N ILE A 232 -17.74 -29.76 13.42
CA ILE A 232 -18.77 -29.90 12.35
C ILE A 232 -19.94 -30.76 12.83
N ARG A 233 -19.67 -31.90 13.52
CA ARG A 233 -20.74 -32.75 14.06
C ARG A 233 -21.58 -32.05 15.13
N ARG A 234 -20.94 -31.27 16.03
CA ARG A 234 -21.66 -30.48 17.05
C ARG A 234 -22.51 -29.39 16.44
N GLY A 235 -22.02 -28.68 15.43
CA GLY A 235 -22.80 -27.67 14.71
C GLY A 235 -23.97 -28.26 13.93
N ALA A 236 -23.81 -29.47 13.35
CA ALA A 236 -24.90 -30.17 12.65
C ALA A 236 -25.99 -30.70 13.60
N ILE A 237 -25.65 -31.10 14.84
CA ILE A 237 -26.61 -31.57 15.84
C ILE A 237 -27.45 -30.41 16.40
N GLY A 238 -26.85 -29.22 16.57
CA GLY A 238 -27.55 -28.01 17.01
C GLY A 238 -28.59 -27.44 16.04
N LEU A 239 -28.57 -27.85 14.78
CA LEU A 239 -29.55 -27.45 13.74
C LEU A 239 -30.72 -28.42 13.60
N CYS A 240 -30.72 -29.57 14.28
CA CYS A 240 -31.78 -30.59 14.21
C CYS A 240 -32.73 -30.61 15.42
N GLU A 241 -32.50 -29.79 16.44
CA GLU A 241 -33.50 -29.62 17.53
C GLU A 241 -34.45 -28.47 17.19
N ALA A 242 -35.48 -28.76 16.40
CA ALA A 242 -36.66 -27.92 16.32
C ALA A 242 -37.36 -27.90 17.72
N PRO A 243 -37.82 -26.75 18.21
CA PRO A 243 -38.53 -26.70 19.48
C PRO A 243 -39.77 -27.55 19.36
N LYS A 244 -39.92 -28.53 20.28
CA LYS A 244 -41.19 -29.23 20.47
C LYS A 244 -42.24 -28.19 20.89
N ALA A 245 -43.27 -28.04 20.07
CA ALA A 245 -44.47 -27.30 20.43
C ALA A 245 -45.08 -27.97 21.69
N GLU A 246 -45.14 -27.23 22.75
CA GLU A 246 -45.97 -27.60 23.90
C GLU A 246 -47.44 -27.30 23.55
N GLU A 247 -48.28 -28.34 23.59
CA GLU A 247 -49.75 -28.24 23.64
C GLU A 247 -50.20 -27.76 25.02
#